data_c811bc0d49ffebf6b0a704714f955810
#
_entry.id   c811bc0d49ffebf6b0a704714f955810
#
_cell.length_a   1.000
_cell.length_b   1.000
_cell.length_c   1.000
_cell.angle_alpha   90.00
_cell.angle_beta   90.00
_cell.angle_gamma   90.00
#
_symmetry.space_group_name_H-M   'P 1'
#
loop_
_entity.id
_entity.type
_entity.pdbx_description
1 polymer ?
#
loop_
_entity_poly.entity_id
_entity_poly.type
_entity_poly.pdbx_seq_one_letter_code
_entity_poly.pdbx_strand_id
1 'polypeptide(L)'
;QFNFLEHQKDPKGMLDFAYRKLKMGGIFLLTVPSFHYILDNKSYYELLRDHISNFTEESLQSLTQEAGFSLLESRTVNRDTIEFVLQKEKKEDLSVFRYTGGKIDVSPLLENERAIQDDVKRHIAELKERGEKIALWGASHQGLTLLSTTDLQYAVSYIIDSAPFKQGRFSPASHIRIV
;
A
#
# COMPACT_ATOMS: atom_id res chain seq x y z
N GLN A 1 5.01 3.76 15.48
CA GLN A 1 5.24 2.89 14.32
C GLN A 1 4.61 3.49 13.09
N PHE A 2 5.33 3.53 11.98
CA PHE A 2 4.89 4.16 10.74
C PHE A 2 5.03 3.18 9.58
N ASN A 3 3.89 2.82 8.96
CA ASN A 3 3.79 1.97 7.77
C ASN A 3 4.72 0.74 7.85
N PHE A 4 4.46 -0.15 8.79
CA PHE A 4 5.28 -1.32 9.06
C PHE A 4 4.45 -2.57 9.39
N LEU A 5 3.24 -2.40 9.93
CA LEU A 5 2.38 -3.51 10.35
C LEU A 5 1.91 -4.33 9.14
N GLU A 6 1.72 -3.67 8.00
CA GLU A 6 1.32 -4.27 6.73
C GLU A 6 2.34 -5.28 6.18
N HIS A 7 3.60 -5.14 6.55
CA HIS A 7 4.68 -6.04 6.14
C HIS A 7 4.86 -7.25 7.08
N GLN A 8 4.11 -7.30 8.20
CA GLN A 8 4.30 -8.35 9.19
C GLN A 8 3.54 -9.62 8.82
N LYS A 9 4.23 -10.77 8.90
CA LYS A 9 3.59 -12.10 8.77
C LYS A 9 2.66 -12.41 9.93
N ASP A 10 2.94 -11.84 11.11
CA ASP A 10 2.13 -11.93 12.32
C ASP A 10 1.91 -10.53 12.89
N PRO A 11 0.95 -9.77 12.33
CA PRO A 11 0.66 -8.42 12.81
C PRO A 11 0.15 -8.41 14.25
N LYS A 12 -0.59 -9.46 14.67
CA LYS A 12 -1.04 -9.57 16.05
C LYS A 12 0.12 -9.78 17.03
N GLY A 13 1.05 -10.66 16.74
CA GLY A 13 2.24 -10.88 17.56
C GLY A 13 3.11 -9.64 17.69
N MET A 14 3.18 -8.81 16.63
CA MET A 14 3.85 -7.51 16.68
C MET A 14 3.13 -6.52 17.62
N LEU A 15 1.81 -6.44 17.58
CA LEU A 15 1.03 -5.61 18.49
C LEU A 15 1.11 -6.12 19.94
N ASP A 16 1.06 -7.42 20.16
CA ASP A 16 1.28 -8.03 21.48
C ASP A 16 2.70 -7.71 22.02
N PHE A 17 3.70 -7.65 21.15
CA PHE A 17 5.04 -7.20 21.55
C PHE A 17 5.04 -5.73 21.97
N ALA A 18 4.42 -4.83 21.22
CA ALA A 18 4.28 -3.42 21.58
C ALA A 18 3.54 -3.26 22.91
N TYR A 19 2.44 -4.02 23.10
CA TYR A 19 1.68 -4.05 24.36
C TYR A 19 2.56 -4.43 25.56
N ARG A 20 3.39 -5.48 25.45
CA ARG A 20 4.30 -5.89 26.54
C ARG A 20 5.36 -4.85 26.87
N LYS A 21 5.77 -4.02 25.91
CA LYS A 21 6.83 -3.00 26.10
C LYS A 21 6.32 -1.69 26.70
N LEU A 22 5.05 -1.38 26.54
CA LEU A 22 4.44 -0.16 27.07
C LEU A 22 4.04 -0.34 28.55
N LYS A 23 4.08 0.74 29.32
CA LYS A 23 3.45 0.82 30.65
C LYS A 23 1.93 0.93 30.48
N MET A 24 1.15 0.57 31.52
CA MET A 24 -0.28 0.83 31.56
C MET A 24 -0.57 2.30 31.33
N GLY A 25 -1.60 2.61 30.52
CA GLY A 25 -1.91 3.96 30.09
C GLY A 25 -0.93 4.54 29.05
N GLY A 26 0.10 3.79 28.65
CA GLY A 26 1.07 4.23 27.64
C GLY A 26 0.46 4.37 26.25
N ILE A 27 0.90 5.35 25.49
CA ILE A 27 0.39 5.69 24.16
C ILE A 27 1.20 4.99 23.09
N PHE A 28 0.48 4.49 22.06
CA PHE A 28 1.07 3.88 20.87
C PHE A 28 0.49 4.53 19.61
N LEU A 29 1.33 5.21 18.84
CA LEU A 29 0.98 5.76 17.55
C LEU A 29 1.25 4.73 16.46
N LEU A 30 0.24 4.42 15.67
CA LEU A 30 0.27 3.40 14.61
C LEU A 30 -0.24 4.00 13.30
N THR A 31 0.52 3.82 12.21
CA THR A 31 0.04 4.13 10.87
C THR A 31 0.16 2.94 9.95
N VAL A 32 -0.82 2.78 9.06
CA VAL A 32 -0.83 1.79 7.97
C VAL A 32 -1.52 2.37 6.74
N PRO A 33 -1.21 1.89 5.52
CA PRO A 33 -1.97 2.26 4.33
C PRO A 33 -3.44 1.86 4.44
N SER A 34 -4.34 2.71 3.94
CA SER A 34 -5.78 2.49 3.93
C SER A 34 -6.20 1.63 2.75
N PHE A 35 -6.78 0.47 3.03
CA PHE A 35 -7.35 -0.37 1.97
C PHE A 35 -8.61 0.25 1.35
N HIS A 36 -9.41 1.00 2.11
CA HIS A 36 -10.54 1.75 1.56
C HIS A 36 -10.07 2.77 0.52
N TYR A 37 -8.97 3.49 0.77
CA TYR A 37 -8.42 4.40 -0.24
C TYR A 37 -8.06 3.69 -1.55
N ILE A 38 -7.45 2.51 -1.46
CA ILE A 38 -7.10 1.69 -2.64
C ILE A 38 -8.36 1.30 -3.41
N LEU A 39 -9.41 0.87 -2.72
CA LEU A 39 -10.69 0.46 -3.32
C LEU A 39 -11.41 1.65 -3.97
N ASP A 40 -11.55 2.76 -3.25
CA ASP A 40 -12.28 3.95 -3.69
C ASP A 40 -11.63 4.59 -4.93
N ASN A 41 -10.29 4.59 -4.96
CA ASN A 41 -9.51 5.12 -6.09
C ASN A 41 -9.20 4.06 -7.16
N LYS A 42 -9.63 2.81 -6.97
CA LYS A 42 -9.36 1.68 -7.86
C LYS A 42 -7.86 1.52 -8.16
N SER A 43 -7.01 1.81 -7.17
CA SER A 43 -5.56 1.93 -7.31
C SER A 43 -4.88 0.56 -7.18
N TYR A 44 -5.12 -0.37 -8.13
CA TYR A 44 -4.51 -1.71 -8.09
C TYR A 44 -2.98 -1.67 -7.96
N TYR A 45 -2.33 -0.65 -8.49
CA TYR A 45 -0.89 -0.43 -8.43
C TYR A 45 -0.35 -0.08 -7.03
N GLU A 46 -1.22 0.13 -6.04
CA GLU A 46 -0.88 0.25 -4.62
C GLU A 46 -0.91 -1.10 -3.88
N LEU A 47 -1.35 -2.18 -4.54
CA LEU A 47 -1.25 -3.53 -4.00
C LEU A 47 0.18 -4.04 -4.12
N LEU A 48 1.00 -3.71 -3.15
CA LEU A 48 2.41 -4.07 -3.14
C LEU A 48 2.61 -5.51 -2.67
N ARG A 49 3.55 -6.21 -3.29
CA ARG A 49 3.85 -7.62 -2.97
C ARG A 49 4.31 -7.82 -1.53
N ASP A 50 4.96 -6.83 -0.94
CA ASP A 50 5.48 -6.86 0.44
C ASP A 50 4.47 -6.37 1.48
N HIS A 51 3.31 -5.84 1.06
CA HIS A 51 2.15 -5.61 1.93
C HIS A 51 1.37 -6.92 2.10
N ILE A 52 1.77 -7.73 3.08
CA ILE A 52 1.15 -9.04 3.34
C ILE A 52 -0.29 -8.88 3.84
N SER A 53 -0.56 -7.77 4.54
CA SER A 53 -1.88 -7.41 5.05
C SER A 53 -2.31 -6.06 4.52
N ASN A 54 -3.59 -5.96 4.12
CA ASN A 54 -4.23 -4.69 3.80
C ASN A 54 -5.29 -4.40 4.87
N PHE A 55 -5.25 -3.22 5.48
CA PHE A 55 -6.10 -2.87 6.59
C PHE A 55 -7.19 -1.88 6.18
N THR A 56 -8.43 -2.19 6.59
CA THR A 56 -9.47 -1.17 6.75
C THR A 56 -9.43 -0.64 8.19
N GLU A 57 -10.09 0.48 8.45
CA GLU A 57 -10.17 1.05 9.80
C GLU A 57 -10.76 0.04 10.80
N GLU A 58 -11.84 -0.65 10.40
CA GLU A 58 -12.54 -1.62 11.24
C GLU A 58 -11.65 -2.85 11.52
N SER A 59 -10.96 -3.37 10.52
CA SER A 59 -10.08 -4.53 10.70
C SER A 59 -8.89 -4.19 11.60
N LEU A 60 -8.33 -2.98 11.44
CA LEU A 60 -7.24 -2.50 12.27
C LEU A 60 -7.70 -2.26 13.71
N GLN A 61 -8.89 -1.66 13.90
CA GLN A 61 -9.47 -1.45 15.22
C GLN A 61 -9.69 -2.76 15.95
N SER A 62 -10.31 -3.76 15.30
CA SER A 62 -10.50 -5.09 15.89
C SER A 62 -9.17 -5.70 16.35
N LEU A 63 -8.18 -5.66 15.48
CA LEU A 63 -6.87 -6.26 15.75
C LEU A 63 -6.13 -5.57 16.91
N THR A 64 -6.18 -4.23 16.98
CA THR A 64 -5.53 -3.46 18.03
C THR A 64 -6.22 -3.64 19.38
N GLN A 65 -7.54 -3.73 19.41
CA GLN A 65 -8.31 -4.00 20.64
C GLN A 65 -8.07 -5.42 21.16
N GLU A 66 -8.01 -6.42 20.27
CA GLU A 66 -7.62 -7.80 20.66
C GLU A 66 -6.21 -7.86 21.27
N ALA A 67 -5.32 -6.97 20.86
CA ALA A 67 -3.98 -6.86 21.42
C ALA A 67 -3.95 -6.16 22.80
N GLY A 68 -5.01 -5.46 23.19
CA GLY A 68 -5.15 -4.79 24.49
C GLY A 68 -5.05 -3.27 24.43
N PHE A 69 -5.33 -2.69 23.27
CA PHE A 69 -5.31 -1.23 23.10
C PHE A 69 -6.73 -0.68 22.96
N SER A 70 -7.02 0.44 23.64
CA SER A 70 -8.16 1.28 23.34
C SER A 70 -7.81 2.28 22.23
N LEU A 71 -8.74 2.57 21.34
CA LEU A 71 -8.60 3.58 20.32
C LEU A 71 -9.00 4.95 20.92
N LEU A 72 -8.04 5.88 21.00
CA LEU A 72 -8.29 7.26 21.45
C LEU A 72 -8.67 8.18 20.30
N GLU A 73 -8.00 8.03 19.17
CA GLU A 73 -8.21 8.87 17.99
C GLU A 73 -7.93 8.05 16.72
N SER A 74 -8.79 8.24 15.72
CA SER A 74 -8.57 7.77 14.35
C SER A 74 -8.62 8.94 13.40
N ARG A 75 -7.68 8.99 12.46
CA ARG A 75 -7.70 9.96 11.36
C ARG A 75 -7.02 9.41 10.11
N THR A 76 -7.40 9.97 8.97
CA THR A 76 -6.69 9.74 7.72
C THR A 76 -5.64 10.83 7.52
N VAL A 77 -4.39 10.44 7.33
CA VAL A 77 -3.28 11.34 7.01
C VAL A 77 -2.78 11.07 5.59
N ASN A 78 -2.21 12.08 4.94
CA ASN A 78 -1.69 12.00 3.57
C ASN A 78 -2.69 11.45 2.53
N ARG A 79 -3.99 11.45 2.82
CA ARG A 79 -5.12 10.92 2.03
C ARG A 79 -5.25 9.40 2.01
N ASP A 80 -4.18 8.66 2.20
CA ASP A 80 -4.06 7.22 1.94
C ASP A 80 -3.64 6.39 3.16
N THR A 81 -3.46 7.02 4.31
CA THR A 81 -2.90 6.38 5.50
C THR A 81 -3.84 6.50 6.69
N ILE A 82 -4.19 5.39 7.30
CA ILE A 82 -4.88 5.35 8.60
C ILE A 82 -3.86 5.62 9.69
N GLU A 83 -4.16 6.58 10.56
CA GLU A 83 -3.38 6.85 11.77
C GLU A 83 -4.25 6.62 13.00
N PHE A 84 -3.80 5.75 13.90
CA PHE A 84 -4.42 5.47 15.19
C PHE A 84 -3.55 5.97 16.34
N VAL A 85 -4.17 6.71 17.25
CA VAL A 85 -3.63 6.97 18.59
C VAL A 85 -4.27 5.97 19.53
N LEU A 86 -3.45 5.08 20.07
CA LEU A 86 -3.88 3.94 20.88
C LEU A 86 -3.37 4.09 22.30
N GLN A 87 -4.14 3.62 23.29
CA GLN A 87 -3.71 3.57 24.68
C GLN A 87 -3.69 2.13 25.17
N LYS A 88 -2.63 1.74 25.89
CA LYS A 88 -2.58 0.43 26.54
C LYS A 88 -3.54 0.38 27.72
N GLU A 89 -4.45 -0.59 27.69
CA GLU A 89 -5.44 -0.86 28.73
C GLU A 89 -5.28 -2.27 29.29
N LYS A 90 -5.96 -2.56 30.40
CA LYS A 90 -6.14 -3.93 30.84
C LYS A 90 -7.11 -4.63 29.89
N LYS A 91 -6.74 -5.82 29.43
CA LYS A 91 -7.53 -6.57 28.43
C LYS A 91 -8.96 -6.86 28.91
N GLU A 92 -9.14 -7.10 30.21
CA GLU A 92 -10.46 -7.33 30.84
C GLU A 92 -11.36 -6.09 30.87
N ASP A 93 -10.80 -4.90 30.78
CA ASP A 93 -11.53 -3.62 30.78
C ASP A 93 -11.97 -3.17 29.38
N LEU A 94 -11.49 -3.87 28.33
CA LEU A 94 -11.76 -3.50 26.95
C LEU A 94 -13.05 -4.14 26.42
N SER A 95 -13.94 -3.29 25.87
CA SER A 95 -14.99 -3.73 24.97
C SER A 95 -14.39 -4.00 23.59
N VAL A 96 -14.12 -5.26 23.28
CA VAL A 96 -13.51 -5.63 21.99
C VAL A 96 -14.54 -5.55 20.88
N PHE A 97 -14.34 -4.60 19.98
CA PHE A 97 -15.03 -4.59 18.68
C PHE A 97 -14.48 -5.75 17.84
N ARG A 98 -15.32 -6.71 17.51
CA ARG A 98 -14.95 -7.81 16.61
C ARG A 98 -15.36 -7.46 15.20
N TYR A 99 -14.39 -7.25 14.36
CA TYR A 99 -14.64 -7.19 12.94
C TYR A 99 -15.07 -8.57 12.45
N THR A 100 -16.33 -8.71 12.12
CA THR A 100 -16.90 -9.99 11.68
C THR A 100 -16.62 -10.28 10.22
N GLY A 101 -15.98 -9.35 9.52
CA GLY A 101 -15.54 -9.46 8.14
C GLY A 101 -16.68 -9.68 7.14
N GLY A 102 -16.80 -8.83 6.14
CA GLY A 102 -17.55 -9.12 4.92
C GLY A 102 -16.56 -9.52 3.80
N LYS A 103 -17.07 -10.13 2.74
CA LYS A 103 -16.30 -10.20 1.51
C LYS A 103 -16.19 -8.79 0.96
N ILE A 104 -14.97 -8.27 0.89
CA ILE A 104 -14.71 -7.01 0.20
C ILE A 104 -14.71 -7.32 -1.30
N ASP A 105 -15.50 -6.58 -2.07
CA ASP A 105 -15.50 -6.70 -3.52
C ASP A 105 -14.28 -5.97 -4.10
N VAL A 106 -13.36 -6.73 -4.67
CA VAL A 106 -12.15 -6.23 -5.33
C VAL A 106 -12.31 -6.18 -6.86
N SER A 107 -13.47 -6.55 -7.40
CA SER A 107 -13.73 -6.54 -8.84
C SER A 107 -13.41 -5.19 -9.50
N PRO A 108 -13.73 -4.03 -8.88
CA PRO A 108 -13.40 -2.72 -9.45
C PRO A 108 -11.90 -2.47 -9.65
N LEU A 109 -11.04 -3.10 -8.83
CA LEU A 109 -9.57 -3.01 -9.01
C LEU A 109 -9.13 -3.77 -10.26
N LEU A 110 -9.66 -4.99 -10.47
CA LEU A 110 -9.36 -5.83 -11.63
C LEU A 110 -9.89 -5.23 -12.93
N GLU A 111 -11.07 -4.61 -12.89
CA GLU A 111 -11.64 -3.90 -14.03
C GLU A 111 -10.78 -2.70 -14.42
N ASN A 112 -10.33 -1.92 -13.44
CA ASN A 112 -9.46 -0.78 -13.69
C ASN A 112 -8.07 -1.21 -14.19
N GLU A 113 -7.51 -2.31 -13.68
CA GLU A 113 -6.26 -2.88 -14.19
C GLU A 113 -6.38 -3.17 -15.69
N ARG A 114 -7.46 -3.86 -16.12
CA ARG A 114 -7.70 -4.19 -17.53
C ARG A 114 -7.87 -2.93 -18.39
N ALA A 115 -8.64 -1.96 -17.91
CA ALA A 115 -8.84 -0.70 -18.61
C ALA A 115 -7.51 0.05 -18.83
N ILE A 116 -6.64 0.10 -17.82
CA ILE A 116 -5.31 0.70 -17.92
C ILE A 116 -4.42 -0.07 -18.89
N GLN A 117 -4.45 -1.41 -18.86
CA GLN A 117 -3.70 -2.24 -19.81
C GLN A 117 -4.11 -1.96 -21.25
N ASP A 118 -5.41 -1.86 -21.54
CA ASP A 118 -5.93 -1.60 -22.87
C ASP A 118 -5.59 -0.18 -23.34
N ASP A 119 -5.69 0.82 -22.46
CA ASP A 119 -5.29 2.19 -22.74
C ASP A 119 -3.80 2.31 -23.06
N VAL A 120 -2.96 1.68 -22.27
CA VAL A 120 -1.51 1.67 -22.49
C VAL A 120 -1.16 1.01 -23.82
N LYS A 121 -1.77 -0.13 -24.16
CA LYS A 121 -1.56 -0.79 -25.45
C LYS A 121 -1.88 0.12 -26.63
N ARG A 122 -3.04 0.82 -26.56
CA ARG A 122 -3.46 1.75 -27.59
C ARG A 122 -2.45 2.89 -27.76
N HIS A 123 -2.05 3.55 -26.66
CA HIS A 123 -1.08 4.64 -26.72
C HIS A 123 0.30 4.20 -27.21
N ILE A 124 0.77 3.00 -26.82
CA ILE A 124 2.03 2.46 -27.34
C ILE A 124 1.96 2.27 -28.85
N ALA A 125 0.84 1.75 -29.38
CA ALA A 125 0.66 1.54 -30.82
C ALA A 125 0.71 2.88 -31.58
N GLU A 126 -0.05 3.88 -31.12
CA GLU A 126 -0.09 5.21 -31.71
C GLU A 126 1.29 5.91 -31.72
N LEU A 127 2.03 5.81 -30.61
CA LEU A 127 3.38 6.41 -30.51
C LEU A 127 4.38 5.71 -31.41
N LYS A 128 4.32 4.39 -31.53
CA LYS A 128 5.17 3.60 -32.42
C LYS A 128 4.91 3.92 -33.90
N GLU A 129 3.66 4.07 -34.30
CA GLU A 129 3.28 4.47 -35.66
C GLU A 129 3.88 5.84 -36.05
N ARG A 130 4.01 6.74 -35.06
CA ARG A 130 4.63 8.06 -35.25
C ARG A 130 6.16 8.03 -35.13
N GLY A 131 6.76 6.87 -34.84
CA GLY A 131 8.20 6.72 -34.66
C GLY A 131 8.75 7.39 -33.38
N GLU A 132 7.87 7.62 -32.40
CA GLU A 132 8.23 8.33 -31.16
C GLU A 132 8.89 7.37 -30.15
N LYS A 133 9.81 7.93 -29.35
CA LYS A 133 10.43 7.20 -28.22
C LYS A 133 9.63 7.43 -26.95
N ILE A 134 9.47 6.36 -26.19
CA ILE A 134 8.71 6.37 -24.93
C ILE A 134 9.69 6.31 -23.76
N ALA A 135 9.49 7.16 -22.75
CA ALA A 135 10.18 7.12 -21.48
C ALA A 135 9.16 7.09 -20.34
N LEU A 136 9.51 6.44 -19.22
CA LEU A 136 8.71 6.47 -18.01
C LEU A 136 9.31 7.49 -17.03
N TRP A 137 8.47 8.36 -16.46
CA TRP A 137 8.90 9.27 -15.40
C TRP A 137 8.49 8.72 -14.04
N GLY A 138 9.49 8.40 -13.22
CA GLY A 138 9.37 7.88 -11.87
C GLY A 138 9.69 6.39 -11.75
N ALA A 139 10.81 6.07 -11.12
CA ALA A 139 11.17 4.73 -10.69
C ALA A 139 10.64 4.45 -9.27
N SER A 140 9.36 4.79 -9.02
CA SER A 140 8.62 4.46 -7.79
C SER A 140 7.93 3.11 -7.92
N HIS A 141 7.39 2.58 -6.81
CA HIS A 141 6.60 1.35 -6.85
C HIS A 141 5.44 1.42 -7.85
N GLN A 142 4.71 2.54 -7.92
CA GLN A 142 3.60 2.75 -8.85
C GLN A 142 4.06 2.64 -10.31
N GLY A 143 5.12 3.38 -10.68
CA GLY A 143 5.68 3.34 -12.02
C GLY A 143 6.23 1.96 -12.39
N LEU A 144 6.90 1.28 -11.45
CA LEU A 144 7.41 -0.08 -11.66
C LEU A 144 6.28 -1.11 -11.74
N THR A 145 5.19 -0.96 -10.99
CA THR A 145 4.01 -1.81 -11.10
C THR A 145 3.34 -1.63 -12.47
N LEU A 146 3.12 -0.37 -12.89
CA LEU A 146 2.56 -0.09 -14.21
C LEU A 146 3.43 -0.69 -15.33
N LEU A 147 4.75 -0.54 -15.21
CA LEU A 147 5.70 -1.10 -16.18
C LEU A 147 5.61 -2.63 -16.26
N SER A 148 5.45 -3.32 -15.13
CA SER A 148 5.42 -4.80 -15.07
C SER A 148 4.06 -5.41 -15.36
N THR A 149 2.97 -4.66 -15.19
CA THR A 149 1.59 -5.14 -15.44
C THR A 149 1.06 -4.75 -16.82
N THR A 150 1.83 -3.96 -17.59
CA THR A 150 1.47 -3.54 -18.95
C THR A 150 2.59 -3.85 -19.95
N ASP A 151 2.32 -3.61 -21.23
CA ASP A 151 3.33 -3.80 -22.29
C ASP A 151 4.38 -2.67 -22.35
N LEU A 152 4.32 -1.69 -21.42
CA LEU A 152 5.31 -0.59 -21.33
C LEU A 152 6.74 -1.09 -21.19
N GLN A 153 6.97 -2.20 -20.49
CA GLN A 153 8.31 -2.80 -20.33
C GLN A 153 9.00 -3.14 -21.68
N TYR A 154 8.22 -3.34 -22.75
CA TYR A 154 8.73 -3.63 -24.11
C TYR A 154 8.78 -2.40 -25.00
N ALA A 155 8.30 -1.26 -24.53
CA ALA A 155 8.19 -0.04 -25.30
C ALA A 155 9.05 1.11 -24.73
N VAL A 156 9.28 1.13 -23.42
CA VAL A 156 10.03 2.18 -22.73
C VAL A 156 11.54 2.02 -22.98
N SER A 157 12.17 3.09 -23.43
CA SER A 157 13.61 3.12 -23.72
C SER A 157 14.45 3.36 -22.46
N TYR A 158 13.95 4.16 -21.51
CA TYR A 158 14.59 4.48 -20.23
C TYR A 158 13.58 5.03 -19.24
N ILE A 159 13.98 5.04 -17.96
CA ILE A 159 13.18 5.61 -16.86
C ILE A 159 13.89 6.86 -16.36
N ILE A 160 13.14 7.94 -16.13
CA ILE A 160 13.63 9.19 -15.54
C ILE A 160 13.28 9.19 -14.05
N ASP A 161 14.28 9.41 -13.18
CA ASP A 161 14.03 9.57 -11.73
C ASP A 161 14.97 10.62 -11.15
N SER A 162 14.44 11.52 -10.33
CA SER A 162 15.22 12.60 -9.71
C SER A 162 16.09 12.14 -8.54
N ALA A 163 15.91 10.92 -8.02
CA ALA A 163 16.69 10.41 -6.91
C ALA A 163 18.08 9.96 -7.34
N PRO A 164 19.17 10.65 -6.90
CA PRO A 164 20.53 10.36 -7.38
C PRO A 164 20.98 8.91 -7.13
N PHE A 165 20.50 8.29 -6.07
CA PHE A 165 20.84 6.90 -5.72
C PHE A 165 20.24 5.86 -6.67
N LYS A 166 19.21 6.23 -7.46
CA LYS A 166 18.59 5.37 -8.48
C LYS A 166 19.24 5.55 -9.87
N GLN A 167 19.74 6.74 -10.15
CA GLN A 167 20.35 7.07 -11.44
C GLN A 167 21.54 6.17 -11.76
N GLY A 168 21.65 5.73 -13.02
CA GLY A 168 22.66 4.77 -13.46
C GLY A 168 22.37 3.32 -13.11
N ARG A 169 21.29 3.04 -12.35
CA ARG A 169 20.82 1.69 -12.04
C ARG A 169 19.78 1.21 -13.06
N PHE A 170 19.30 -0.01 -12.85
CA PHE A 170 18.28 -0.64 -13.68
C PHE A 170 17.04 -0.95 -12.85
N SER A 171 15.87 -0.87 -13.47
CA SER A 171 14.60 -1.28 -12.84
C SER A 171 14.63 -2.77 -12.52
N PRO A 172 14.03 -3.19 -11.39
CA PRO A 172 13.80 -4.60 -11.10
C PRO A 172 12.99 -5.27 -12.21
N ALA A 173 13.22 -6.55 -12.46
CA ALA A 173 12.54 -7.41 -13.44
C ALA A 173 12.65 -6.96 -14.91
N SER A 174 12.33 -5.73 -15.27
CA SER A 174 12.37 -5.25 -16.65
C SER A 174 13.76 -4.82 -17.15
N HIS A 175 14.73 -4.61 -16.24
CA HIS A 175 16.12 -4.19 -16.53
C HIS A 175 16.24 -2.94 -17.42
N ILE A 176 15.31 -1.99 -17.29
CA ILE A 176 15.37 -0.72 -18.01
C ILE A 176 16.23 0.27 -17.24
N ARG A 177 17.11 0.97 -17.93
CA ARG A 177 18.05 1.93 -17.33
C ARG A 177 17.30 3.12 -16.72
N ILE A 178 17.71 3.55 -15.53
CA ILE A 178 17.22 4.76 -14.84
C ILE A 178 18.26 5.87 -15.05
N VAL A 179 17.80 7.03 -15.49
CA VAL A 179 18.59 8.22 -15.79
C VAL A 179 18.14 9.41 -14.97
#